data_b5d2b4349d9b1db0c08955ff76b9c2f9
#
_entry.id   b5d2b4349d9b1db0c08955ff76b9c2f9
#
_cell.length_a   1.000
_cell.length_b   1.000
_cell.length_c   1.000
_cell.angle_alpha   90.00
_cell.angle_beta   90.00
_cell.angle_gamma   90.00
#
_symmetry.space_group_name_H-M   'P 1'
#
loop_
_entity.id
_entity.type
_entity.pdbx_description
1 polymer ?
#
loop_
_entity_poly.entity_id
_entity_poly.type
_entity_poly.pdbx_seq_one_letter_code
_entity_poly.pdbx_strand_id
1 'polypeptide(L)'
;MKGQRIGYIRVSTEIQNEARQLDGCEVDRIYLDRSSGKNTERPQLAELMHYVREGDIIICHSIDRLARNLVDLRRMVSEFVARGVSIQFIKENLLFNGNDTPISVFLLNVMGAFAEFERAIHLERQREGIAIAKKNGLYRGRKKSLKPEQIEELLKMVALGVPKAKIGKHLGVSRESVYNYIERDTKQVSTPVCAPTG
;
A
#
# COMPACT_ATOMS: atom_id res chain seq x y z
N MET A 1 11.80 5.68 -37.47
CA MET A 1 10.87 4.52 -37.26
C MET A 1 9.64 5.08 -36.57
N LYS A 2 8.45 4.54 -36.86
CA LYS A 2 7.23 4.96 -36.15
C LYS A 2 7.30 4.40 -34.73
N GLY A 3 7.14 5.24 -33.70
CA GLY A 3 7.16 4.81 -32.31
C GLY A 3 6.02 3.85 -32.00
N GLN A 4 6.22 2.98 -31.02
CA GLN A 4 5.22 2.01 -30.56
C GLN A 4 4.28 2.65 -29.51
N ARG A 5 3.04 2.16 -29.46
CA ARG A 5 2.05 2.52 -28.44
C ARG A 5 2.02 1.43 -27.39
N ILE A 6 2.50 1.72 -26.19
CA ILE A 6 2.73 0.70 -25.15
C ILE A 6 1.79 0.98 -23.97
N GLY A 7 0.90 0.02 -23.70
CA GLY A 7 -0.04 0.10 -22.57
C GLY A 7 0.61 -0.32 -21.26
N TYR A 8 0.39 0.45 -20.19
CA TYR A 8 0.69 0.01 -18.84
C TYR A 8 -0.60 -0.09 -18.01
N ILE A 9 -0.82 -1.26 -17.43
CA ILE A 9 -1.98 -1.57 -16.60
C ILE A 9 -1.51 -1.97 -15.22
N ARG A 10 -2.15 -1.41 -14.19
CA ARG A 10 -1.98 -1.86 -12.81
C ARG A 10 -3.33 -2.18 -12.16
N VAL A 11 -3.45 -3.40 -11.63
CA VAL A 11 -4.63 -3.85 -10.88
C VAL A 11 -4.26 -4.26 -9.47
N SER A 12 -5.16 -4.05 -8.51
CA SER A 12 -4.94 -4.38 -7.10
C SER A 12 -5.40 -5.79 -6.70
N THR A 13 -6.31 -6.38 -7.47
CA THR A 13 -6.89 -7.72 -7.26
C THR A 13 -7.31 -8.33 -8.59
N GLU A 14 -7.43 -9.67 -8.65
CA GLU A 14 -7.83 -10.42 -9.84
C GLU A 14 -9.24 -10.06 -10.37
N ILE A 15 -10.06 -9.39 -9.55
CA ILE A 15 -11.46 -9.04 -9.88
C ILE A 15 -11.58 -7.71 -10.64
N GLN A 16 -10.52 -6.87 -10.65
CA GLN A 16 -10.57 -5.61 -11.42
C GLN A 16 -10.42 -5.90 -12.91
N ASN A 17 -11.41 -5.47 -13.69
CA ASN A 17 -11.48 -5.67 -15.14
C ASN A 17 -10.34 -4.90 -15.83
N GLU A 18 -9.29 -5.63 -16.22
CA GLU A 18 -8.08 -5.13 -16.88
C GLU A 18 -8.43 -4.48 -18.23
N ALA A 19 -9.39 -5.08 -18.97
CA ALA A 19 -9.79 -4.63 -20.29
C ALA A 19 -10.35 -3.19 -20.30
N ARG A 20 -10.99 -2.75 -19.21
CA ARG A 20 -11.57 -1.39 -19.13
C ARG A 20 -10.52 -0.27 -19.06
N GLN A 21 -9.28 -0.57 -18.63
CA GLN A 21 -8.30 0.51 -18.43
C GLN A 21 -7.79 1.08 -19.76
N LEU A 22 -7.70 0.27 -20.80
CA LEU A 22 -7.23 0.68 -22.12
C LEU A 22 -8.30 0.46 -23.21
N ASP A 23 -9.57 0.42 -22.81
CA ASP A 23 -10.69 0.23 -23.73
C ASP A 23 -10.72 1.36 -24.78
N GLY A 24 -10.83 0.97 -26.06
CA GLY A 24 -10.77 1.89 -27.17
C GLY A 24 -9.36 2.43 -27.52
N CYS A 25 -8.30 1.98 -26.83
CA CYS A 25 -6.94 2.39 -27.16
C CYS A 25 -6.24 1.30 -27.98
N GLU A 26 -5.75 1.67 -29.19
CA GLU A 26 -4.84 0.81 -29.95
C GLU A 26 -3.48 0.83 -29.29
N VAL A 27 -2.99 -0.34 -28.86
CA VAL A 27 -1.67 -0.54 -28.27
C VAL A 27 -0.96 -1.72 -28.92
N ASP A 28 0.34 -1.59 -29.16
CA ASP A 28 1.18 -2.62 -29.75
C ASP A 28 1.61 -3.67 -28.72
N ARG A 29 1.78 -3.26 -27.45
CA ARG A 29 2.20 -4.11 -26.33
C ARG A 29 1.61 -3.62 -25.03
N ILE A 30 1.32 -4.58 -24.10
CA ILE A 30 0.80 -4.30 -22.77
C ILE A 30 1.73 -4.86 -21.70
N TYR A 31 2.02 -4.08 -20.69
CA TYR A 31 2.69 -4.45 -19.46
C TYR A 31 1.69 -4.39 -18.30
N LEU A 32 1.52 -5.52 -17.60
CA LEU A 32 0.50 -5.66 -16.57
C LEU A 32 1.13 -6.04 -15.22
N ASP A 33 1.00 -5.15 -14.23
CA ASP A 33 1.36 -5.43 -12.83
C ASP A 33 0.11 -5.72 -12.00
N ARG A 34 0.13 -6.85 -11.29
CA ARG A 34 -0.87 -7.23 -10.29
C ARG A 34 -0.27 -6.99 -8.90
N SER A 35 -0.59 -5.85 -8.30
CA SER A 35 0.03 -5.38 -7.05
C SER A 35 -1.04 -5.17 -5.98
N SER A 36 -1.13 -6.08 -5.00
CA SER A 36 -1.93 -5.87 -3.80
C SER A 36 -1.28 -4.80 -2.91
N GLY A 37 -2.05 -4.16 -2.00
CA GLY A 37 -1.57 -3.08 -1.15
C GLY A 37 -0.35 -3.43 -0.26
N LYS A 38 -0.01 -4.72 -0.14
CA LYS A 38 1.16 -5.23 0.58
C LYS A 38 2.37 -5.48 -0.33
N ASN A 39 2.15 -5.83 -1.59
CA ASN A 39 3.26 -6.06 -2.54
C ASN A 39 3.52 -4.79 -3.34
N THR A 40 4.70 -4.22 -3.12
CA THR A 40 5.13 -2.97 -3.76
C THR A 40 5.91 -3.18 -5.04
N GLU A 41 6.25 -4.41 -5.36
CA GLU A 41 7.03 -4.76 -6.54
C GLU A 41 6.22 -4.59 -7.82
N ARG A 42 6.84 -3.99 -8.83
CA ARG A 42 6.28 -3.74 -10.16
C ARG A 42 7.26 -4.20 -11.23
N PRO A 43 7.41 -5.52 -11.40
CA PRO A 43 8.40 -6.06 -12.32
C PRO A 43 8.08 -5.66 -13.78
N GLN A 44 6.80 -5.57 -14.13
CA GLN A 44 6.39 -5.18 -15.48
C GLN A 44 6.63 -3.70 -15.76
N LEU A 45 6.47 -2.82 -14.76
CA LEU A 45 6.87 -1.41 -14.90
C LEU A 45 8.38 -1.28 -15.08
N ALA A 46 9.17 -2.03 -14.33
CA ALA A 46 10.63 -2.03 -14.49
C ALA A 46 11.04 -2.52 -15.87
N GLU A 47 10.42 -3.60 -16.37
CA GLU A 47 10.66 -4.11 -17.72
C GLU A 47 10.26 -3.07 -18.79
N LEU A 48 9.11 -2.43 -18.65
CA LEU A 48 8.65 -1.36 -19.52
C LEU A 48 9.67 -0.21 -19.57
N MET A 49 10.18 0.22 -18.40
CA MET A 49 11.19 1.30 -18.33
C MET A 49 12.47 0.94 -19.11
N HIS A 50 12.86 -0.32 -19.15
CA HIS A 50 14.00 -0.77 -19.95
C HIS A 50 13.68 -0.95 -21.43
N TYR A 51 12.45 -1.31 -21.75
CA TYR A 51 12.03 -1.61 -23.12
C TYR A 51 11.83 -0.38 -24.00
N VAL A 52 11.21 0.67 -23.47
CA VAL A 52 10.80 1.85 -24.25
C VAL A 52 11.99 2.63 -24.84
N ARG A 53 11.78 3.18 -26.03
CA ARG A 53 12.78 3.89 -26.82
C ARG A 53 12.25 5.26 -27.25
N GLU A 54 13.13 6.09 -27.76
CA GLU A 54 12.77 7.38 -28.34
C GLU A 54 11.68 7.23 -29.42
N GLY A 55 10.65 8.05 -29.32
CA GLY A 55 9.48 8.05 -30.20
C GLY A 55 8.33 7.17 -29.74
N ASP A 56 8.51 6.31 -28.73
CA ASP A 56 7.44 5.48 -28.16
C ASP A 56 6.47 6.33 -27.32
N ILE A 57 5.24 5.84 -27.18
CA ILE A 57 4.19 6.45 -26.37
C ILE A 57 3.70 5.44 -25.34
N ILE A 58 3.87 5.75 -24.06
CA ILE A 58 3.29 4.97 -22.96
C ILE A 58 1.86 5.46 -22.74
N ILE A 59 0.90 4.53 -22.74
CA ILE A 59 -0.52 4.81 -22.48
C ILE A 59 -0.89 4.20 -21.15
N CYS A 60 -1.36 5.05 -20.23
CA CYS A 60 -1.82 4.66 -18.91
C CYS A 60 -3.24 5.19 -18.68
N HIS A 61 -4.11 4.40 -18.03
CA HIS A 61 -5.47 4.84 -17.79
C HIS A 61 -5.55 6.12 -16.97
N SER A 62 -4.79 6.19 -15.86
CA SER A 62 -4.80 7.34 -14.94
C SER A 62 -3.47 7.45 -14.20
N ILE A 63 -3.22 8.61 -13.64
CA ILE A 63 -1.99 8.93 -12.89
C ILE A 63 -1.78 7.96 -11.72
N ASP A 64 -2.84 7.63 -10.99
CA ASP A 64 -2.79 6.72 -9.84
C ASP A 64 -2.41 5.28 -10.23
N ARG A 65 -2.56 4.88 -11.50
CA ARG A 65 -2.13 3.58 -12.02
C ARG A 65 -0.62 3.53 -12.26
N LEU A 66 -0.03 4.62 -12.71
CA LEU A 66 1.41 4.69 -12.95
C LEU A 66 2.21 4.96 -11.67
N ALA A 67 1.82 5.94 -10.89
CA ALA A 67 2.55 6.40 -9.70
C ALA A 67 1.76 6.20 -8.41
N ARG A 68 2.48 6.15 -7.27
CA ARG A 68 1.89 6.05 -5.93
C ARG A 68 1.84 7.39 -5.21
N ASN A 69 2.69 8.29 -5.63
CA ASN A 69 2.81 9.65 -5.10
C ASN A 69 3.34 10.58 -6.18
N LEU A 70 3.27 11.88 -5.92
CA LEU A 70 3.69 12.90 -6.87
C LEU A 70 5.19 12.85 -7.18
N VAL A 71 6.02 12.54 -6.19
CA VAL A 71 7.48 12.49 -6.36
C VAL A 71 7.85 11.40 -7.37
N ASP A 72 7.28 10.21 -7.21
CA ASP A 72 7.48 9.10 -8.14
C ASP A 72 6.96 9.45 -9.54
N LEU A 73 5.78 10.09 -9.63
CA LEU A 73 5.20 10.51 -10.89
C LEU A 73 6.13 11.47 -11.64
N ARG A 74 6.57 12.55 -10.96
CA ARG A 74 7.48 13.54 -11.57
C ARG A 74 8.77 12.91 -12.03
N ARG A 75 9.37 12.05 -11.22
CA ARG A 75 10.60 11.34 -11.57
C ARG A 75 10.40 10.50 -12.82
N MET A 76 9.35 9.66 -12.87
CA MET A 76 9.08 8.80 -14.03
C MET A 76 8.77 9.60 -15.30
N VAL A 77 7.90 10.61 -15.20
CA VAL A 77 7.59 11.48 -16.35
C VAL A 77 8.85 12.17 -16.87
N SER A 78 9.67 12.78 -15.99
CA SER A 78 10.91 13.43 -16.39
C SER A 78 11.91 12.45 -17.02
N GLU A 79 12.02 11.22 -16.48
CA GLU A 79 12.91 10.19 -17.02
C GLU A 79 12.49 9.74 -18.43
N PHE A 80 11.20 9.49 -18.64
CA PHE A 80 10.69 9.08 -19.94
C PHE A 80 10.82 10.20 -20.98
N VAL A 81 10.43 11.41 -20.61
CA VAL A 81 10.51 12.57 -21.49
C VAL A 81 11.96 12.89 -21.88
N ALA A 82 12.90 12.79 -20.92
CA ALA A 82 14.34 12.97 -21.21
C ALA A 82 14.90 11.93 -22.21
N ARG A 83 14.25 10.76 -22.28
CA ARG A 83 14.58 9.70 -23.26
C ARG A 83 13.82 9.82 -24.58
N GLY A 84 13.04 10.89 -24.78
CA GLY A 84 12.21 11.07 -25.97
C GLY A 84 10.96 10.18 -26.02
N VAL A 85 10.54 9.62 -24.87
CA VAL A 85 9.33 8.80 -24.73
C VAL A 85 8.19 9.67 -24.24
N SER A 86 7.04 9.60 -24.92
CA SER A 86 5.82 10.30 -24.49
C SER A 86 5.01 9.47 -23.50
N ILE A 87 4.26 10.14 -22.60
CA ILE A 87 3.31 9.48 -21.70
C ILE A 87 1.94 10.13 -21.85
N GLN A 88 0.93 9.30 -22.03
CA GLN A 88 -0.47 9.70 -22.12
C GLN A 88 -1.28 9.11 -20.95
N PHE A 89 -1.98 9.96 -20.22
CA PHE A 89 -2.98 9.59 -19.22
C PHE A 89 -4.38 9.82 -19.79
N ILE A 90 -5.14 8.74 -19.99
CA ILE A 90 -6.43 8.77 -20.69
C ILE A 90 -7.47 9.53 -19.87
N LYS A 91 -7.62 9.16 -18.58
CA LYS A 91 -8.65 9.73 -17.69
C LYS A 91 -8.48 11.23 -17.48
N GLU A 92 -7.25 11.68 -17.30
CA GLU A 92 -6.91 13.08 -17.08
C GLU A 92 -6.74 13.87 -18.37
N ASN A 93 -6.73 13.19 -19.54
CA ASN A 93 -6.47 13.76 -20.85
C ASN A 93 -5.16 14.55 -20.91
N LEU A 94 -4.10 13.99 -20.32
CA LEU A 94 -2.77 14.62 -20.25
C LEU A 94 -1.79 13.84 -21.12
N LEU A 95 -0.99 14.58 -21.89
CA LEU A 95 0.13 14.06 -22.69
C LEU A 95 1.40 14.81 -22.33
N PHE A 96 2.46 14.08 -21.97
CA PHE A 96 3.80 14.60 -21.74
C PHE A 96 4.73 14.06 -22.82
N ASN A 97 5.35 14.93 -23.61
CA ASN A 97 6.16 14.57 -24.77
C ASN A 97 7.44 15.38 -24.93
N GLY A 98 7.87 16.08 -23.87
CA GLY A 98 9.06 16.95 -23.89
C GLY A 98 8.82 18.34 -24.47
N ASN A 99 7.73 18.56 -25.17
CA ASN A 99 7.26 19.89 -25.59
C ASN A 99 6.22 20.43 -24.60
N ASP A 100 6.36 20.03 -23.34
CA ASP A 100 5.38 20.32 -22.30
C ASP A 100 5.28 21.83 -22.09
N THR A 101 4.06 22.33 -22.22
CA THR A 101 3.80 23.72 -21.91
C THR A 101 3.94 23.94 -20.39
N PRO A 102 4.32 25.16 -19.95
CA PRO A 102 4.34 25.49 -18.52
C PRO A 102 3.04 25.12 -17.80
N ILE A 103 1.92 25.15 -18.51
CA ILE A 103 0.60 24.77 -17.99
C ILE A 103 0.51 23.25 -17.70
N SER A 104 1.09 22.38 -18.53
CA SER A 104 1.10 20.94 -18.31
C SER A 104 1.89 20.57 -17.05
N VAL A 105 3.05 21.21 -16.86
CA VAL A 105 3.87 21.06 -15.64
C VAL A 105 3.14 21.58 -14.41
N PHE A 106 2.48 22.73 -14.53
CA PHE A 106 1.67 23.29 -13.45
C PHE A 106 0.51 22.36 -13.08
N LEU A 107 -0.24 21.86 -14.05
CA LEU A 107 -1.35 20.91 -13.83
C LEU A 107 -0.86 19.63 -13.14
N LEU A 108 0.28 19.09 -13.56
CA LEU A 108 0.87 17.92 -12.92
C LEU A 108 1.15 18.16 -11.42
N ASN A 109 1.70 19.34 -11.09
CA ASN A 109 1.99 19.72 -9.71
C ASN A 109 0.69 19.91 -8.89
N VAL A 110 -0.31 20.57 -9.44
CA VAL A 110 -1.61 20.79 -8.78
C VAL A 110 -2.34 19.48 -8.53
N MET A 111 -2.40 18.61 -9.53
CA MET A 111 -3.06 17.30 -9.40
C MET A 111 -2.36 16.41 -8.36
N GLY A 112 -1.04 16.47 -8.31
CA GLY A 112 -0.27 15.75 -7.30
C GLY A 112 -0.51 16.28 -5.88
N ALA A 113 -0.53 17.61 -5.71
CA ALA A 113 -0.85 18.23 -4.42
C ALA A 113 -2.29 17.88 -3.98
N PHE A 114 -3.24 17.84 -4.92
CA PHE A 114 -4.62 17.45 -4.63
C PHE A 114 -4.71 15.98 -4.19
N ALA A 115 -4.00 15.07 -4.85
CA ALA A 115 -3.95 13.66 -4.47
C ALA A 115 -3.34 13.45 -3.06
N GLU A 116 -2.32 14.21 -2.70
CA GLU A 116 -1.74 14.19 -1.34
C GLU A 116 -2.73 14.73 -0.31
N PHE A 117 -3.45 15.80 -0.63
CA PHE A 117 -4.49 16.37 0.22
C PHE A 117 -5.64 15.39 0.46
N GLU A 118 -6.18 14.76 -0.59
CA GLU A 118 -7.21 13.72 -0.44
C GLU A 118 -6.74 12.57 0.46
N ARG A 119 -5.50 12.13 0.27
CA ARG A 119 -4.91 11.07 1.12
C ARG A 119 -4.82 11.52 2.59
N ALA A 120 -4.42 12.75 2.85
CA ALA A 120 -4.34 13.29 4.19
C ALA A 120 -5.73 13.32 4.87
N ILE A 121 -6.75 13.81 4.17
CA ILE A 121 -8.15 13.81 4.65
C ILE A 121 -8.64 12.38 4.93
N HIS A 122 -8.37 11.42 4.06
CA HIS A 122 -8.76 10.04 4.30
C HIS A 122 -8.11 9.44 5.55
N LEU A 123 -6.83 9.70 5.79
CA LEU A 123 -6.12 9.26 6.99
C LEU A 123 -6.68 9.92 8.25
N GLU A 124 -7.02 11.20 8.18
CA GLU A 124 -7.63 11.93 9.30
C GLU A 124 -8.99 11.34 9.67
N ARG A 125 -9.90 11.19 8.70
CA ARG A 125 -11.20 10.53 8.89
C ARG A 125 -11.08 9.11 9.44
N GLN A 126 -10.07 8.35 8.98
CA GLN A 126 -9.80 7.01 9.49
C GLN A 126 -9.36 7.05 10.97
N ARG A 127 -8.49 8.01 11.35
CA ARG A 127 -8.06 8.19 12.74
C ARG A 127 -9.24 8.56 13.65
N GLU A 128 -10.08 9.47 13.20
CA GLU A 128 -11.31 9.88 13.91
C GLU A 128 -12.26 8.68 14.08
N GLY A 129 -12.52 7.93 13.01
CA GLY A 129 -13.34 6.72 13.06
C GLY A 129 -12.81 5.67 14.04
N ILE A 130 -11.49 5.46 14.07
CA ILE A 130 -10.84 4.56 15.03
C ILE A 130 -10.98 5.10 16.46
N ALA A 131 -10.84 6.41 16.68
CA ALA A 131 -11.00 7.01 18.00
C ALA A 131 -12.42 6.84 18.52
N ILE A 132 -13.43 7.09 17.70
CA ILE A 132 -14.85 6.87 18.01
C ILE A 132 -15.11 5.38 18.31
N ALA A 133 -14.62 4.47 17.46
CA ALA A 133 -14.79 3.03 17.67
C ALA A 133 -14.13 2.54 18.97
N LYS A 134 -12.98 3.11 19.36
CA LYS A 134 -12.32 2.84 20.66
C LYS A 134 -13.17 3.33 21.82
N LYS A 135 -13.70 4.58 21.74
CA LYS A 135 -14.57 5.16 22.77
C LYS A 135 -15.84 4.34 22.99
N ASN A 136 -16.40 3.80 21.91
CA ASN A 136 -17.61 2.97 21.95
C ASN A 136 -17.34 1.47 22.24
N GLY A 137 -16.09 1.07 22.53
CA GLY A 137 -15.72 -0.33 22.78
C GLY A 137 -15.83 -1.25 21.56
N LEU A 138 -16.09 -0.72 20.38
CA LEU A 138 -16.26 -1.48 19.14
C LEU A 138 -14.91 -1.86 18.49
N TYR A 139 -13.84 -1.15 18.83
CA TYR A 139 -12.51 -1.40 18.28
C TYR A 139 -11.85 -2.58 19.01
N ARG A 140 -11.90 -3.75 18.40
CA ARG A 140 -11.35 -4.99 18.99
C ARG A 140 -9.84 -5.17 18.75
N GLY A 141 -9.21 -4.29 17.97
CA GLY A 141 -7.80 -4.41 17.58
C GLY A 141 -7.51 -5.71 16.80
N ARG A 142 -6.23 -6.10 16.78
CA ARG A 142 -5.82 -7.40 16.22
C ARG A 142 -6.32 -8.53 17.12
N LYS A 143 -6.94 -9.56 16.54
CA LYS A 143 -7.34 -10.77 17.29
C LYS A 143 -6.13 -11.32 18.07
N LYS A 144 -6.37 -11.72 19.32
CA LYS A 144 -5.34 -12.41 20.12
C LYS A 144 -4.92 -13.68 19.37
N SER A 145 -3.63 -13.92 19.23
CA SER A 145 -3.10 -15.07 18.51
C SER A 145 -3.22 -16.37 19.28
N LEU A 146 -3.33 -16.31 20.63
CA LEU A 146 -3.51 -17.46 21.50
C LEU A 146 -4.91 -17.45 22.13
N LYS A 147 -5.49 -18.66 22.29
CA LYS A 147 -6.71 -18.89 23.05
C LYS A 147 -6.41 -18.82 24.56
N PRO A 148 -7.43 -18.61 25.44
CA PRO A 148 -7.22 -18.56 26.89
C PRO A 148 -6.47 -19.77 27.44
N GLU A 149 -6.82 -20.98 27.03
CA GLU A 149 -6.17 -22.24 27.42
C GLU A 149 -4.68 -22.27 27.05
N GLN A 150 -4.32 -21.76 25.86
CA GLN A 150 -2.94 -21.68 25.41
C GLN A 150 -2.14 -20.60 26.17
N ILE A 151 -2.82 -19.57 26.69
CA ILE A 151 -2.17 -18.55 27.53
C ILE A 151 -1.82 -19.16 28.89
N GLU A 152 -2.73 -19.94 29.51
CA GLU A 152 -2.45 -20.66 30.74
C GLU A 152 -1.30 -21.66 30.60
N GLU A 153 -1.27 -22.39 29.48
CA GLU A 153 -0.18 -23.31 29.16
C GLU A 153 1.16 -22.55 29.02
N LEU A 154 1.15 -21.39 28.33
CA LEU A 154 2.32 -20.51 28.21
C LEU A 154 2.84 -20.10 29.58
N LEU A 155 1.97 -19.66 30.49
CA LEU A 155 2.35 -19.21 31.83
C LEU A 155 2.91 -20.37 32.67
N LYS A 156 2.32 -21.56 32.58
CA LYS A 156 2.84 -22.79 33.25
C LYS A 156 4.24 -23.13 32.73
N MET A 157 4.45 -23.10 31.42
CA MET A 157 5.78 -23.36 30.82
C MET A 157 6.81 -22.31 31.23
N VAL A 158 6.40 -21.04 31.39
CA VAL A 158 7.28 -19.98 31.90
C VAL A 158 7.67 -20.23 33.35
N ALA A 159 6.71 -20.62 34.22
CA ALA A 159 6.94 -20.94 35.62
C ALA A 159 7.89 -22.15 35.78
N LEU A 160 7.84 -23.13 34.89
CA LEU A 160 8.75 -24.28 34.81
C LEU A 160 10.14 -23.93 34.22
N GLY A 161 10.42 -22.65 33.89
CA GLY A 161 11.70 -22.21 33.39
C GLY A 161 12.01 -22.57 31.93
N VAL A 162 10.98 -22.97 31.14
CA VAL A 162 11.19 -23.33 29.73
C VAL A 162 11.62 -22.09 28.93
N PRO A 163 12.66 -22.21 28.07
CA PRO A 163 13.13 -21.09 27.25
C PRO A 163 12.01 -20.53 26.35
N LYS A 164 11.84 -19.19 26.35
CA LYS A 164 10.78 -18.47 25.61
C LYS A 164 10.73 -18.82 24.11
N ALA A 165 11.90 -19.11 23.51
CA ALA A 165 11.99 -19.56 22.13
C ALA A 165 11.34 -20.94 21.91
N LYS A 166 11.47 -21.86 22.86
CA LYS A 166 10.81 -23.19 22.80
C LYS A 166 9.31 -23.05 22.99
N ILE A 167 8.86 -22.19 23.93
CA ILE A 167 7.44 -21.90 24.15
C ILE A 167 6.81 -21.33 22.88
N GLY A 168 7.48 -20.33 22.24
CA GLY A 168 7.00 -19.74 20.98
C GLY A 168 6.84 -20.79 19.87
N LYS A 169 7.84 -21.66 19.71
CA LYS A 169 7.77 -22.75 18.72
C LYS A 169 6.66 -23.75 19.01
N HIS A 170 6.44 -24.09 20.27
CA HIS A 170 5.39 -25.03 20.71
C HIS A 170 3.99 -24.48 20.44
N LEU A 171 3.74 -23.20 20.74
CA LEU A 171 2.43 -22.54 20.59
C LEU A 171 2.22 -21.87 19.21
N GLY A 172 3.18 -21.97 18.29
CA GLY A 172 3.08 -21.39 16.95
C GLY A 172 3.09 -19.86 16.93
N VAL A 173 3.76 -19.21 17.90
CA VAL A 173 3.85 -17.76 18.02
C VAL A 173 5.31 -17.29 18.05
N SER A 174 5.56 -16.01 17.73
CA SER A 174 6.90 -15.44 17.83
C SER A 174 7.36 -15.33 19.28
N ARG A 175 8.68 -15.36 19.51
CA ARG A 175 9.29 -15.13 20.82
C ARG A 175 8.82 -13.80 21.45
N GLU A 176 8.71 -12.76 20.63
CA GLU A 176 8.21 -11.45 21.05
C GLU A 176 6.75 -11.50 21.55
N SER A 177 5.90 -12.30 20.87
CA SER A 177 4.53 -12.55 21.35
C SER A 177 4.52 -13.19 22.72
N VAL A 178 5.42 -14.13 23.02
CA VAL A 178 5.53 -14.74 24.35
C VAL A 178 5.84 -13.70 25.41
N TYR A 179 6.80 -12.79 25.18
CA TYR A 179 7.10 -11.68 26.11
C TYR A 179 5.90 -10.78 26.33
N ASN A 180 5.19 -10.42 25.27
CA ASN A 180 4.00 -9.56 25.35
C ASN A 180 2.87 -10.19 26.20
N TYR A 181 2.70 -11.52 26.14
CA TYR A 181 1.71 -12.22 26.99
C TYR A 181 2.14 -12.23 28.46
N ILE A 182 3.41 -12.47 28.76
CA ILE A 182 3.96 -12.44 30.14
C ILE A 182 3.78 -11.05 30.75
N GLU A 183 4.15 -9.99 30.03
CA GLU A 183 4.05 -8.61 30.51
C GLU A 183 2.60 -8.19 30.80
N ARG A 184 1.66 -8.65 29.96
CA ARG A 184 0.23 -8.38 30.19
C ARG A 184 -0.31 -9.07 31.44
N ASP A 185 0.09 -10.29 31.69
CA ASP A 185 -0.30 -11.04 32.89
C ASP A 185 0.26 -10.36 34.15
N THR A 186 1.52 -9.95 34.15
CA THR A 186 2.15 -9.22 35.25
C THR A 186 1.42 -7.92 35.56
N LYS A 187 0.94 -7.19 34.54
CA LYS A 187 0.17 -5.94 34.71
C LYS A 187 -1.25 -6.16 35.22
N GLN A 188 -1.88 -7.30 34.94
CA GLN A 188 -3.21 -7.64 35.46
C GLN A 188 -3.16 -8.04 36.94
N VAL A 189 -2.08 -8.63 37.40
CA VAL A 189 -1.89 -9.03 38.81
C VAL A 189 -1.56 -7.82 39.70
N SER A 190 -1.01 -6.73 39.12
CA SER A 190 -0.58 -5.52 39.88
C SER A 190 -1.66 -4.44 40.01
N THR A 191 -2.90 -4.66 39.53
CA THR A 191 -4.01 -3.72 39.76
C THR A 191 -4.80 -4.15 40.98
N PRO A 192 -4.73 -3.49 42.15
CA PRO A 192 -5.56 -3.85 43.30
C PRO A 192 -7.02 -3.55 42.95
N VAL A 193 -7.86 -4.57 43.14
CA VAL A 193 -9.33 -4.44 43.08
C VAL A 193 -9.73 -3.42 44.16
N CYS A 194 -10.10 -2.22 43.73
CA CYS A 194 -10.73 -1.22 44.58
C CYS A 194 -12.11 -1.78 44.95
N ALA A 195 -12.27 -2.25 46.19
CA ALA A 195 -13.54 -2.68 46.73
C ALA A 195 -14.55 -1.52 46.72
N PRO A 196 -15.82 -1.74 46.35
CA PRO A 196 -16.84 -0.72 46.52
C PRO A 196 -17.10 -0.54 48.03
N THR A 197 -16.73 0.61 48.54
CA THR A 197 -17.23 1.10 49.82
C THR A 197 -18.70 1.45 49.68
N GLY A 198 -19.49 0.89 50.59
CA GLY A 198 -20.93 0.96 50.71
C GLY A 198 -21.56 2.34 50.82
#